data_224684426a6eedcfdc2fcd25e63dd28e
#
_entry.id   224684426a6eedcfdc2fcd25e63dd28e
#
_cell.length_a   1.000
_cell.length_b   1.000
_cell.length_c   1.000
_cell.angle_alpha   90.00
_cell.angle_beta   90.00
_cell.angle_gamma   90.00
#
_symmetry.space_group_name_H-M   'P 1'
#
loop_
_entity.id
_entity.type
_entity.pdbx_description
1 polymer ?
#
loop_
_entity_poly.entity_id
_entity_poly.type
_entity_poly.pdbx_seq_one_letter_code
_entity_poly.pdbx_strand_id
1 'polypeptide(L)'
;MLDYDVVIIGGSVTGRDAAAIAATYHGRIALLEPCAPLFWQGYHQALLQGAEGLKQAKQRFSFGLYQGMESDVSKLTLDWNIAQQSASVGASRTSAQNSLENLARLGVDVISGAGEFVNQPDLALAVNGRILRSRYYLLAMGSKPKIPEIEGLALTGFLTVETLHKLSQIPQKLAIIGGDPSGVELAQFFAQLGSQVTIIVKSSHLLGKEDHQAAYLIQAHLEAEGVTVLTQTEVIQTQVIQGQKWIQAGNKALEVDEILVAAGRQPQFYDLNLSTVGVKFNPNYLSLNQQLQTTNPRIYGCGDLAGGYPFEHIAAYEAQIALKNIMLLPRFKVNYQGIPWAILTQPQLGRVGLTEQQAKRYYGDKISIHKQSFTHLSKAQLLGEISGFYQLICHRNGKILGAAIVSPQASEMIGIIALAIRQGLKIDTIAQLPQISSTLSEMHLKVAKAWQHSYSQKDSWKSDWIETLNQWRRFWS
;
A
#
# COMPACT_ATOMS: atom_id res chain seq x y z
N MET A 1 25.13 15.04 29.93
CA MET A 1 25.35 15.69 28.62
C MET A 1 24.56 14.87 27.59
N LEU A 2 23.92 15.50 26.60
CA LEU A 2 23.23 14.77 25.55
C LEU A 2 24.24 14.33 24.48
N ASP A 3 24.15 13.04 24.08
CA ASP A 3 25.05 12.45 23.10
C ASP A 3 24.55 12.73 21.66
N TYR A 4 23.21 12.74 21.47
CA TYR A 4 22.54 12.86 20.19
C TYR A 4 21.44 13.93 20.19
N ASP A 5 21.16 14.47 19.03
CA ASP A 5 19.98 15.31 18.79
C ASP A 5 18.73 14.45 18.53
N VAL A 6 18.91 13.34 17.82
CA VAL A 6 17.88 12.30 17.67
C VAL A 6 18.48 10.89 17.64
N VAL A 7 17.80 9.97 18.33
CA VAL A 7 17.99 8.52 18.18
C VAL A 7 16.79 7.96 17.45
N ILE A 8 17.03 7.33 16.30
CA ILE A 8 16.02 6.67 15.48
C ILE A 8 16.06 5.18 15.79
N ILE A 9 14.91 4.61 16.13
CA ILE A 9 14.79 3.19 16.55
C ILE A 9 14.01 2.45 15.47
N GLY A 10 14.70 1.58 14.74
CA GLY A 10 14.16 0.72 13.69
C GLY A 10 15.01 0.73 12.43
N GLY A 11 15.48 -0.47 12.03
CA GLY A 11 16.30 -0.70 10.83
C GLY A 11 15.47 -0.92 9.55
N SER A 12 14.16 -0.62 9.53
CA SER A 12 13.34 -0.67 8.34
C SER A 12 13.80 0.34 7.28
N VAL A 13 13.34 0.20 6.05
CA VAL A 13 13.57 1.21 4.99
C VAL A 13 13.25 2.61 5.50
N THR A 14 12.09 2.79 6.12
CA THR A 14 11.67 4.08 6.71
C THR A 14 12.64 4.59 7.77
N GLY A 15 13.14 3.74 8.66
CA GLY A 15 14.08 4.15 9.70
C GLY A 15 15.43 4.57 9.13
N ARG A 16 15.94 3.88 8.12
CA ARG A 16 17.17 4.23 7.41
C ARG A 16 17.01 5.51 6.59
N ASP A 17 15.89 5.69 5.89
CA ASP A 17 15.57 6.92 5.18
C ASP A 17 15.46 8.11 6.14
N ALA A 18 14.81 7.89 7.29
CA ALA A 18 14.74 8.89 8.34
C ALA A 18 16.13 9.30 8.86
N ALA A 19 17.05 8.34 9.04
CA ALA A 19 18.40 8.61 9.47
C ALA A 19 19.20 9.42 8.41
N ALA A 20 19.07 9.04 7.13
CA ALA A 20 19.68 9.77 6.03
C ALA A 20 19.14 11.22 5.94
N ILE A 21 17.81 11.40 6.04
CA ILE A 21 17.18 12.74 6.06
C ILE A 21 17.64 13.53 7.29
N ALA A 22 17.67 12.94 8.48
CA ALA A 22 18.09 13.60 9.70
C ALA A 22 19.53 14.10 9.59
N ALA A 23 20.44 13.35 8.95
CA ALA A 23 21.82 13.75 8.72
C ALA A 23 21.94 15.04 7.88
N THR A 24 20.98 15.29 6.98
CA THR A 24 20.98 16.56 6.19
C THR A 24 20.73 17.81 7.03
N TYR A 25 20.23 17.66 8.26
CA TYR A 25 20.07 18.76 9.22
C TYR A 25 21.32 19.00 10.08
N HIS A 26 22.45 18.32 9.79
CA HIS A 26 23.71 18.42 10.52
C HIS A 26 23.62 18.13 12.03
N GLY A 27 22.64 17.34 12.44
CA GLY A 27 22.48 16.88 13.81
C GLY A 27 23.38 15.68 14.12
N ARG A 28 23.56 15.39 15.41
CA ARG A 28 24.17 14.14 15.88
C ARG A 28 23.10 13.07 15.91
N ILE A 29 23.21 12.08 15.04
CA ILE A 29 22.18 11.07 14.78
C ILE A 29 22.70 9.69 15.18
N ALA A 30 21.90 8.92 15.91
CA ALA A 30 22.09 7.47 16.02
C ALA A 30 20.91 6.73 15.40
N LEU A 31 21.21 5.63 14.73
CA LEU A 31 20.23 4.66 14.23
C LEU A 31 20.41 3.35 14.99
N LEU A 32 19.39 2.92 15.72
CA LEU A 32 19.36 1.61 16.37
C LEU A 32 18.63 0.61 15.46
N GLU A 33 19.37 -0.43 15.04
CA GLU A 33 18.83 -1.58 14.29
C GLU A 33 18.70 -2.80 15.22
N PRO A 34 17.47 -3.18 15.62
CA PRO A 34 17.25 -4.34 16.49
C PRO A 34 17.58 -5.67 15.80
N CYS A 35 17.42 -5.76 14.50
CA CYS A 35 17.76 -6.91 13.67
C CYS A 35 18.06 -6.46 12.24
N ALA A 36 18.74 -7.30 11.45
CA ALA A 36 18.95 -7.02 10.03
C ALA A 36 17.60 -6.89 9.31
N PRO A 37 17.35 -5.79 8.58
CA PRO A 37 16.08 -5.58 7.93
C PRO A 37 15.93 -6.60 6.79
N LEU A 38 14.81 -7.28 6.78
CA LEU A 38 14.35 -8.00 5.60
C LEU A 38 13.69 -6.97 4.68
N PHE A 39 14.28 -6.73 3.51
CA PHE A 39 13.70 -5.87 2.47
C PHE A 39 12.56 -6.60 1.73
N TRP A 40 11.66 -7.21 2.49
CA TRP A 40 10.60 -8.06 1.96
C TRP A 40 9.65 -7.29 1.01
N GLN A 41 9.45 -5.99 1.23
CA GLN A 41 8.60 -5.17 0.37
C GLN A 41 9.17 -5.04 -1.04
N GLY A 42 10.46 -4.70 -1.17
CA GLY A 42 11.13 -4.66 -2.47
C GLY A 42 11.19 -6.03 -3.14
N TYR A 43 11.38 -7.11 -2.36
CA TYR A 43 11.35 -8.47 -2.84
C TYR A 43 9.95 -8.85 -3.38
N HIS A 44 8.89 -8.56 -2.61
CA HIS A 44 7.51 -8.78 -3.01
C HIS A 44 7.16 -8.01 -4.29
N GLN A 45 7.46 -6.71 -4.34
CA GLN A 45 7.20 -5.89 -5.54
C GLN A 45 7.94 -6.41 -6.77
N ALA A 46 9.20 -6.85 -6.63
CA ALA A 46 9.95 -7.40 -7.74
C ALA A 46 9.37 -8.72 -8.26
N LEU A 47 8.82 -9.57 -7.38
CA LEU A 47 8.09 -10.76 -7.80
C LEU A 47 6.82 -10.41 -8.57
N LEU A 48 6.03 -9.44 -8.10
CA LEU A 48 4.82 -8.99 -8.80
C LEU A 48 5.13 -8.42 -10.19
N GLN A 49 6.21 -7.64 -10.33
CA GLN A 49 6.68 -7.16 -11.64
C GLN A 49 7.11 -8.30 -12.57
N GLY A 50 7.72 -9.35 -12.03
CA GLY A 50 8.05 -10.56 -12.79
C GLY A 50 6.81 -11.26 -13.36
N ALA A 51 5.75 -11.38 -12.58
CA ALA A 51 4.46 -11.95 -13.02
C ALA A 51 3.77 -11.05 -14.08
N GLU A 52 3.82 -9.73 -13.89
CA GLU A 52 3.32 -8.79 -14.89
C GLU A 52 4.08 -8.94 -16.21
N GLY A 53 5.41 -9.07 -16.16
CA GLY A 53 6.24 -9.34 -17.32
C GLY A 53 5.86 -10.63 -18.05
N LEU A 54 5.56 -11.71 -17.29
CA LEU A 54 5.10 -12.97 -17.86
C LEU A 54 3.74 -12.82 -18.56
N LYS A 55 2.78 -12.12 -17.94
CA LYS A 55 1.47 -11.82 -18.54
C LYS A 55 1.63 -11.01 -19.82
N GLN A 56 2.45 -9.96 -19.81
CA GLN A 56 2.74 -9.13 -20.98
C GLN A 56 3.42 -9.95 -22.10
N ALA A 57 4.35 -10.85 -21.76
CA ALA A 57 4.95 -11.75 -22.72
C ALA A 57 3.89 -12.65 -23.37
N LYS A 58 3.01 -13.29 -22.58
CA LYS A 58 1.90 -14.10 -23.10
C LYS A 58 0.97 -13.29 -24.03
N GLN A 59 0.65 -12.05 -23.69
CA GLN A 59 -0.16 -11.17 -24.54
C GLN A 59 0.55 -10.81 -25.85
N ARG A 60 1.87 -10.55 -25.83
CA ARG A 60 2.65 -10.23 -27.03
C ARG A 60 2.75 -11.41 -27.98
N PHE A 61 2.72 -12.63 -27.51
CA PHE A 61 2.62 -13.81 -28.37
C PHE A 61 1.35 -13.78 -29.25
N SER A 62 0.22 -13.29 -28.72
CA SER A 62 -1.01 -13.16 -29.52
C SER A 62 -0.89 -12.16 -30.68
N PHE A 63 0.10 -11.26 -30.66
CA PHE A 63 0.43 -10.34 -31.75
C PHE A 63 1.47 -10.90 -32.74
N GLY A 64 1.85 -12.19 -32.63
CA GLY A 64 2.75 -12.82 -33.60
C GLY A 64 4.25 -12.58 -33.34
N LEU A 65 4.64 -12.22 -32.12
CA LEU A 65 6.07 -12.07 -31.77
C LEU A 65 6.68 -13.42 -31.38
N TYR A 66 7.11 -14.21 -32.40
CA TYR A 66 7.66 -15.57 -32.20
C TYR A 66 9.03 -15.74 -32.85
N GLN A 67 10.03 -15.06 -32.53
CA GLN A 67 11.31 -15.36 -33.12
C GLN A 67 12.00 -16.50 -32.36
N GLY A 68 12.03 -17.72 -32.98
CA GLY A 68 12.85 -18.86 -32.53
C GLY A 68 12.27 -19.66 -31.33
N MET A 69 11.03 -19.42 -30.92
CA MET A 69 10.34 -20.21 -29.88
C MET A 69 9.22 -21.05 -30.49
N GLU A 70 8.97 -22.23 -29.93
CA GLU A 70 7.78 -23.02 -30.27
C GLU A 70 6.53 -22.16 -30.03
N SER A 71 5.58 -22.20 -30.94
CA SER A 71 4.33 -21.39 -30.95
C SER A 71 3.37 -21.64 -29.79
N ASP A 72 3.81 -22.31 -28.75
CA ASP A 72 2.97 -22.72 -27.61
C ASP A 72 3.20 -21.81 -26.41
N VAL A 73 2.31 -20.81 -26.26
CA VAL A 73 2.29 -19.85 -25.14
C VAL A 73 2.13 -20.53 -23.78
N SER A 74 1.55 -21.75 -23.75
CA SER A 74 1.37 -22.50 -22.50
C SER A 74 2.69 -22.96 -21.88
N LYS A 75 3.76 -23.02 -22.67
CA LYS A 75 5.11 -23.40 -22.23
C LYS A 75 5.93 -22.27 -21.63
N LEU A 76 5.44 -21.02 -21.68
CA LEU A 76 6.07 -19.92 -20.97
C LEU A 76 5.89 -20.08 -19.46
N THR A 77 6.95 -20.50 -18.79
CA THR A 77 6.99 -20.70 -17.34
C THR A 77 8.04 -19.76 -16.73
N LEU A 78 7.85 -19.45 -15.46
CA LEU A 78 8.82 -18.71 -14.66
C LEU A 78 9.77 -19.72 -13.99
N ASP A 79 11.07 -19.56 -14.16
CA ASP A 79 12.06 -20.26 -13.33
C ASP A 79 12.06 -19.60 -11.94
N TRP A 80 11.59 -20.36 -10.95
CA TRP A 80 11.40 -19.87 -9.58
C TRP A 80 12.73 -19.40 -8.94
N ASN A 81 13.81 -20.14 -9.15
CA ASN A 81 15.12 -19.81 -8.59
C ASN A 81 15.66 -18.50 -9.17
N ILE A 82 15.54 -18.33 -10.49
CA ILE A 82 15.96 -17.10 -11.19
C ILE A 82 15.07 -15.93 -10.74
N ALA A 83 13.77 -16.13 -10.59
CA ALA A 83 12.83 -15.10 -10.12
C ALA A 83 13.18 -14.64 -8.71
N GLN A 84 13.45 -15.57 -7.80
CA GLN A 84 13.88 -15.24 -6.43
C GLN A 84 15.21 -14.49 -6.40
N GLN A 85 16.19 -14.91 -7.19
CA GLN A 85 17.47 -14.20 -7.29
C GLN A 85 17.28 -12.78 -7.83
N SER A 86 16.49 -12.63 -8.90
CA SER A 86 16.19 -11.33 -9.50
C SER A 86 15.45 -10.42 -8.51
N ALA A 87 14.48 -10.96 -7.77
CA ALA A 87 13.76 -10.23 -6.73
C ALA A 87 14.69 -9.79 -5.58
N SER A 88 15.61 -10.66 -5.16
CA SER A 88 16.60 -10.34 -4.13
C SER A 88 17.57 -9.25 -4.59
N VAL A 89 18.03 -9.31 -5.85
CA VAL A 89 18.88 -8.26 -6.43
C VAL A 89 18.12 -6.94 -6.57
N GLY A 90 16.86 -6.98 -7.00
CA GLY A 90 15.98 -5.80 -7.07
C GLY A 90 15.81 -5.15 -5.70
N ALA A 91 15.46 -5.92 -4.67
CA ALA A 91 15.32 -5.46 -3.30
C ALA A 91 16.63 -4.86 -2.75
N SER A 92 17.76 -5.50 -3.05
CA SER A 92 19.08 -4.99 -2.62
C SER A 92 19.44 -3.67 -3.30
N ARG A 93 19.13 -3.50 -4.59
CA ARG A 93 19.37 -2.25 -5.31
C ARG A 93 18.54 -1.08 -4.78
N THR A 94 17.26 -1.32 -4.50
CA THR A 94 16.38 -0.26 -3.93
C THR A 94 16.84 0.17 -2.55
N SER A 95 17.45 -0.71 -1.76
CA SER A 95 17.92 -0.43 -0.41
C SER A 95 19.39 0.06 -0.35
N ALA A 96 20.16 -0.07 -1.44
CA ALA A 96 21.59 0.26 -1.46
C ALA A 96 21.87 1.74 -1.15
N GLN A 97 20.98 2.64 -1.52
CA GLN A 97 21.15 4.08 -1.31
C GLN A 97 21.28 4.42 0.18
N ASN A 98 20.50 3.75 1.05
CA ASN A 98 20.53 3.91 2.50
C ASN A 98 21.11 2.66 3.20
N SER A 99 22.19 2.12 2.61
CA SER A 99 22.97 1.06 3.27
C SER A 99 23.63 1.59 4.55
N LEU A 100 23.93 0.69 5.51
CA LEU A 100 24.56 1.08 6.77
C LEU A 100 25.90 1.79 6.55
N GLU A 101 26.65 1.37 5.53
CA GLU A 101 27.91 2.02 5.15
C GLU A 101 27.70 3.46 4.68
N ASN A 102 26.67 3.70 3.85
CA ASN A 102 26.35 5.04 3.40
C ASN A 102 25.85 5.93 4.55
N LEU A 103 25.04 5.39 5.45
CA LEU A 103 24.60 6.10 6.65
C LEU A 103 25.80 6.47 7.56
N ALA A 104 26.74 5.54 7.76
CA ALA A 104 27.95 5.82 8.51
C ALA A 104 28.81 6.94 7.85
N ARG A 105 28.92 6.95 6.50
CA ARG A 105 29.57 8.04 5.75
C ARG A 105 28.87 9.39 5.91
N LEU A 106 27.57 9.40 6.13
CA LEU A 106 26.80 10.60 6.45
C LEU A 106 26.93 11.05 7.90
N GLY A 107 27.73 10.32 8.72
CA GLY A 107 27.96 10.63 10.12
C GLY A 107 26.90 10.10 11.08
N VAL A 108 26.07 9.15 10.64
CA VAL A 108 25.11 8.44 11.50
C VAL A 108 25.85 7.38 12.31
N ASP A 109 25.70 7.39 13.64
CA ASP A 109 26.18 6.29 14.53
C ASP A 109 25.20 5.12 14.41
N VAL A 110 25.59 4.07 13.68
CA VAL A 110 24.77 2.87 13.49
C VAL A 110 25.05 1.87 14.59
N ILE A 111 24.03 1.53 15.34
CA ILE A 111 24.11 0.65 16.52
C ILE A 111 23.21 -0.55 16.27
N SER A 112 23.79 -1.76 16.27
CA SER A 112 23.02 -3.01 16.17
C SER A 112 22.66 -3.50 17.56
N GLY A 113 21.41 -3.94 17.75
CA GLY A 113 20.93 -4.55 18.99
C GLY A 113 19.53 -4.12 19.39
N ALA A 114 18.95 -4.81 20.35
CA ALA A 114 17.69 -4.45 20.96
C ALA A 114 17.94 -3.38 22.04
N GLY A 115 17.08 -2.37 22.10
CA GLY A 115 17.16 -1.31 23.09
C GLY A 115 15.88 -1.23 23.92
N GLU A 116 16.00 -0.74 25.14
CA GLU A 116 14.87 -0.44 26.01
C GLU A 116 14.98 0.96 26.62
N PHE A 117 13.87 1.63 26.78
CA PHE A 117 13.86 2.93 27.45
C PHE A 117 14.07 2.78 28.96
N VAL A 118 14.89 3.68 29.49
CA VAL A 118 15.13 3.85 30.92
C VAL A 118 14.84 5.31 31.31
N ASN A 119 14.37 5.52 32.53
CA ASN A 119 13.97 6.85 33.02
C ASN A 119 14.73 7.26 34.30
N GLN A 120 15.91 6.70 34.54
CA GLN A 120 16.74 7.06 35.69
C GLN A 120 18.21 7.15 35.29
N PRO A 121 18.89 8.28 35.61
CA PRO A 121 18.35 9.52 36.22
C PRO A 121 17.52 10.36 35.26
N ASP A 122 17.64 10.15 33.94
CA ASP A 122 16.95 10.87 32.87
C ASP A 122 16.50 9.90 31.78
N LEU A 123 15.55 10.35 30.92
CA LEU A 123 15.13 9.61 29.75
C LEU A 123 16.32 9.26 28.85
N ALA A 124 16.58 7.97 28.65
CA ALA A 124 17.60 7.45 27.78
C ALA A 124 17.18 6.11 27.17
N LEU A 125 17.94 5.63 26.18
CA LEU A 125 17.79 4.30 25.59
C LEU A 125 19.00 3.45 25.96
N ALA A 126 18.78 2.34 26.65
CA ALA A 126 19.81 1.37 26.98
C ALA A 126 19.92 0.32 25.86
N VAL A 127 21.12 0.05 25.35
CA VAL A 127 21.39 -0.95 24.33
C VAL A 127 22.79 -1.51 24.50
N ASN A 128 22.94 -2.82 24.59
CA ASN A 128 24.26 -3.51 24.70
C ASN A 128 25.19 -2.90 25.76
N GLY A 129 24.67 -2.53 26.92
CA GLY A 129 25.42 -1.88 27.99
C GLY A 129 25.76 -0.40 27.77
N ARG A 130 25.41 0.19 26.62
CA ARG A 130 25.51 1.64 26.34
C ARG A 130 24.20 2.32 26.74
N ILE A 131 24.32 3.57 27.19
CA ILE A 131 23.19 4.45 27.50
C ILE A 131 23.20 5.60 26.47
N LEU A 132 22.22 5.65 25.59
CA LEU A 132 22.10 6.66 24.56
C LEU A 132 21.18 7.79 25.04
N ARG A 133 21.78 8.94 25.37
CA ARG A 133 21.05 10.16 25.80
C ARG A 133 20.80 11.04 24.61
N SER A 134 19.52 11.24 24.27
CA SER A 134 19.13 12.05 23.12
C SER A 134 18.14 13.14 23.51
N ARG A 135 18.15 14.22 22.75
CA ARG A 135 17.14 15.27 22.86
C ARG A 135 15.75 14.72 22.49
N TYR A 136 15.69 13.95 21.41
CA TYR A 136 14.46 13.28 20.93
C TYR A 136 14.70 11.86 20.48
N TYR A 137 13.64 11.09 20.40
CA TYR A 137 13.63 9.71 19.91
C TYR A 137 12.54 9.57 18.85
N LEU A 138 12.85 8.89 17.73
CA LEU A 138 11.89 8.56 16.67
C LEU A 138 11.73 7.05 16.58
N LEU A 139 10.51 6.56 16.84
CA LEU A 139 10.16 5.16 16.68
C LEU A 139 9.75 4.91 15.23
N ALA A 140 10.56 4.14 14.49
CA ALA A 140 10.34 3.76 13.08
C ALA A 140 10.51 2.25 12.87
N MET A 141 10.01 1.45 13.83
CA MET A 141 10.25 -0.01 13.89
C MET A 141 9.36 -0.80 12.94
N GLY A 142 8.34 -0.17 12.34
CA GLY A 142 7.38 -0.87 11.48
C GLY A 142 6.51 -1.87 12.25
N SER A 143 6.12 -2.92 11.57
CA SER A 143 5.25 -3.97 12.10
C SER A 143 5.74 -5.35 11.65
N LYS A 144 5.24 -6.40 12.27
CA LYS A 144 5.42 -7.81 11.88
C LYS A 144 4.09 -8.41 11.41
N PRO A 145 4.10 -9.50 10.64
CA PRO A 145 2.87 -10.22 10.29
C PRO A 145 2.09 -10.60 11.55
N LYS A 146 0.79 -10.35 11.52
CA LYS A 146 -0.12 -10.81 12.57
C LYS A 146 -0.45 -12.27 12.33
N ILE A 147 0.00 -13.13 13.22
CA ILE A 147 -0.31 -14.56 13.17
C ILE A 147 -1.60 -14.80 13.94
N PRO A 148 -2.67 -15.29 13.29
CA PRO A 148 -3.92 -15.59 13.97
C PRO A 148 -3.74 -16.80 14.91
N GLU A 149 -4.48 -16.79 16.01
CA GLU A 149 -4.55 -17.92 16.94
C GLU A 149 -5.41 -19.03 16.34
N ILE A 150 -4.79 -19.90 15.55
CA ILE A 150 -5.41 -21.07 14.90
C ILE A 150 -4.75 -22.31 15.49
N GLU A 151 -5.57 -23.27 15.94
CA GLU A 151 -5.08 -24.53 16.48
C GLU A 151 -4.19 -25.26 15.48
N GLY A 152 -3.03 -25.71 15.93
CA GLY A 152 -2.07 -26.44 15.12
C GLY A 152 -1.26 -25.63 14.11
N LEU A 153 -1.53 -24.33 13.87
CA LEU A 153 -0.89 -23.56 12.81
C LEU A 153 0.62 -23.51 12.96
N ALA A 154 1.12 -23.31 14.16
CA ALA A 154 2.57 -23.26 14.42
C ALA A 154 3.27 -24.61 14.17
N LEU A 155 2.59 -25.71 14.48
CA LEU A 155 3.11 -27.08 14.27
C LEU A 155 3.03 -27.50 12.80
N THR A 156 1.98 -27.11 12.09
CA THR A 156 1.81 -27.36 10.65
C THR A 156 2.85 -26.62 9.83
N GLY A 157 3.33 -25.48 10.32
CA GLY A 157 4.22 -24.59 9.61
C GLY A 157 3.52 -23.76 8.54
N PHE A 158 3.91 -22.51 8.41
CA PHE A 158 3.33 -21.55 7.46
C PHE A 158 4.38 -20.55 7.01
N LEU A 159 4.07 -19.91 5.89
CA LEU A 159 4.80 -18.75 5.37
C LEU A 159 4.08 -17.46 5.74
N THR A 160 4.82 -16.38 5.74
CA THR A 160 4.31 -15.01 5.72
C THR A 160 4.91 -14.30 4.51
N VAL A 161 4.42 -13.09 4.19
CA VAL A 161 5.01 -12.28 3.11
C VAL A 161 6.51 -12.08 3.34
N GLU A 162 6.94 -11.92 4.60
CA GLU A 162 8.36 -11.73 4.97
C GLU A 162 9.21 -12.98 4.79
N THR A 163 8.62 -14.17 4.91
CA THR A 163 9.32 -15.46 4.79
C THR A 163 9.15 -16.14 3.43
N LEU A 164 8.52 -15.45 2.48
CA LEU A 164 8.26 -15.98 1.13
C LEU A 164 9.56 -16.40 0.40
N HIS A 165 10.67 -15.74 0.68
CA HIS A 165 11.99 -16.08 0.16
C HIS A 165 12.50 -17.48 0.57
N LYS A 166 11.87 -18.12 1.58
CA LYS A 166 12.18 -19.50 2.02
C LYS A 166 11.47 -20.56 1.18
N LEU A 167 10.55 -20.17 0.31
CA LEU A 167 9.82 -21.10 -0.53
C LEU A 167 10.75 -21.69 -1.59
N SER A 168 11.01 -22.98 -1.55
CA SER A 168 11.96 -23.65 -2.45
C SER A 168 11.41 -23.87 -3.86
N GLN A 169 10.10 -23.98 -4.00
CA GLN A 169 9.41 -24.22 -5.28
C GLN A 169 8.00 -23.62 -5.24
N ILE A 170 7.43 -23.37 -6.40
CA ILE A 170 6.03 -22.94 -6.51
C ILE A 170 5.11 -24.06 -6.01
N PRO A 171 4.25 -23.85 -5.00
CA PRO A 171 3.35 -24.87 -4.49
C PRO A 171 2.26 -25.16 -5.53
N GLN A 172 1.87 -26.42 -5.68
CA GLN A 172 0.74 -26.77 -6.56
C GLN A 172 -0.60 -26.31 -5.93
N LYS A 173 -0.74 -26.47 -4.61
CA LYS A 173 -1.93 -26.08 -3.84
C LYS A 173 -1.50 -25.11 -2.74
N LEU A 174 -1.98 -23.88 -2.79
CA LEU A 174 -1.66 -22.82 -1.82
C LEU A 174 -2.93 -22.36 -1.11
N ALA A 175 -2.94 -22.37 0.21
CA ALA A 175 -3.95 -21.68 0.99
C ALA A 175 -3.41 -20.35 1.52
N ILE A 176 -4.18 -19.26 1.36
CA ILE A 176 -3.86 -17.94 1.89
C ILE A 176 -4.89 -17.58 2.97
N ILE A 177 -4.43 -17.35 4.18
CA ILE A 177 -5.25 -16.93 5.32
C ILE A 177 -5.18 -15.42 5.47
N GLY A 178 -6.27 -14.73 5.08
CA GLY A 178 -6.40 -13.28 5.13
C GLY A 178 -6.56 -12.63 3.75
N GLY A 179 -7.29 -11.53 3.70
CA GLY A 179 -7.67 -10.79 2.48
C GLY A 179 -7.12 -9.36 2.45
N ASP A 180 -5.97 -9.13 3.09
CA ASP A 180 -5.25 -7.86 3.03
C ASP A 180 -4.58 -7.67 1.67
N PRO A 181 -4.18 -6.45 1.29
CA PRO A 181 -3.56 -6.17 -0.02
C PRO A 181 -2.48 -7.18 -0.42
N SER A 182 -1.51 -7.46 0.45
CA SER A 182 -0.42 -8.39 0.13
C SER A 182 -0.89 -9.83 -0.09
N GLY A 183 -1.91 -10.28 0.65
CA GLY A 183 -2.50 -11.60 0.46
C GLY A 183 -3.23 -11.74 -0.87
N VAL A 184 -3.94 -10.68 -1.27
CA VAL A 184 -4.69 -10.59 -2.53
C VAL A 184 -3.74 -10.52 -3.73
N GLU A 185 -2.67 -9.72 -3.63
CA GLU A 185 -1.61 -9.63 -4.64
C GLU A 185 -0.90 -10.98 -4.85
N LEU A 186 -0.55 -11.66 -3.75
CA LEU A 186 0.11 -12.96 -3.82
C LEU A 186 -0.84 -14.08 -4.27
N ALA A 187 -2.14 -13.99 -3.96
CA ALA A 187 -3.12 -14.94 -4.50
C ALA A 187 -3.14 -14.91 -6.03
N GLN A 188 -3.18 -13.72 -6.61
CA GLN A 188 -3.12 -13.56 -8.05
C GLN A 188 -1.78 -14.00 -8.63
N PHE A 189 -0.68 -13.59 -7.99
CA PHE A 189 0.67 -13.96 -8.40
C PHE A 189 0.84 -15.48 -8.52
N PHE A 190 0.51 -16.23 -7.48
CA PHE A 190 0.66 -17.69 -7.50
C PHE A 190 -0.32 -18.37 -8.45
N ALA A 191 -1.54 -17.85 -8.59
CA ALA A 191 -2.50 -18.37 -9.59
C ALA A 191 -1.95 -18.21 -11.02
N GLN A 192 -1.35 -17.07 -11.34
CA GLN A 192 -0.73 -16.82 -12.65
C GLN A 192 0.48 -17.73 -12.92
N LEU A 193 1.13 -18.23 -11.87
CA LEU A 193 2.21 -19.22 -11.95
C LEU A 193 1.70 -20.68 -11.98
N GLY A 194 0.38 -20.89 -11.96
CA GLY A 194 -0.23 -22.22 -12.07
C GLY A 194 -0.59 -22.89 -10.76
N SER A 195 -0.43 -22.22 -9.61
CA SER A 195 -0.90 -22.76 -8.33
C SER A 195 -2.42 -22.77 -8.25
N GLN A 196 -2.99 -23.81 -7.65
CA GLN A 196 -4.38 -23.83 -7.21
C GLN A 196 -4.48 -23.04 -5.89
N VAL A 197 -4.91 -21.78 -5.97
CA VAL A 197 -4.94 -20.88 -4.82
C VAL A 197 -6.32 -20.86 -4.20
N THR A 198 -6.39 -21.02 -2.87
CA THR A 198 -7.58 -20.77 -2.06
C THR A 198 -7.30 -19.68 -1.05
N ILE A 199 -8.00 -18.54 -1.15
CA ILE A 199 -7.92 -17.45 -0.18
C ILE A 199 -9.11 -17.51 0.79
N ILE A 200 -8.84 -17.44 2.10
CA ILE A 200 -9.83 -17.65 3.16
C ILE A 200 -9.93 -16.38 3.99
N VAL A 201 -11.12 -15.79 4.06
CA VAL A 201 -11.34 -14.52 4.77
C VAL A 201 -12.62 -14.56 5.64
N LYS A 202 -12.52 -13.96 6.84
CA LYS A 202 -13.67 -13.80 7.76
C LYS A 202 -14.67 -12.75 7.27
N SER A 203 -14.21 -11.78 6.47
CA SER A 203 -15.03 -10.71 5.90
C SER A 203 -15.94 -11.23 4.79
N SER A 204 -16.94 -10.40 4.42
CA SER A 204 -17.86 -10.71 3.30
C SER A 204 -17.24 -10.58 1.92
N HIS A 205 -16.06 -9.95 1.81
CA HIS A 205 -15.31 -9.78 0.57
C HIS A 205 -13.82 -9.55 0.89
N LEU A 206 -12.96 -9.67 -0.12
CA LEU A 206 -11.56 -9.29 -0.06
C LEU A 206 -11.43 -7.76 0.14
N LEU A 207 -10.26 -7.29 0.61
CA LEU A 207 -9.95 -5.86 0.69
C LEU A 207 -10.99 -5.05 1.49
N GLY A 208 -11.38 -5.52 2.67
CA GLY A 208 -12.50 -4.99 3.45
C GLY A 208 -12.44 -3.50 3.84
N LYS A 209 -11.29 -2.81 3.65
CA LYS A 209 -11.13 -1.36 3.88
C LYS A 209 -11.36 -0.52 2.64
N GLU A 210 -11.49 -1.16 1.47
CA GLU A 210 -11.62 -0.49 0.19
C GLU A 210 -13.10 -0.25 -0.18
N ASP A 211 -13.32 0.51 -1.27
CA ASP A 211 -14.66 0.68 -1.82
C ASP A 211 -15.21 -0.67 -2.27
N HIS A 212 -16.44 -0.98 -1.88
CA HIS A 212 -17.07 -2.27 -2.15
C HIS A 212 -17.03 -2.66 -3.63
N GLN A 213 -17.31 -1.70 -4.54
CA GLN A 213 -17.34 -2.01 -5.97
C GLN A 213 -15.95 -2.33 -6.51
N ALA A 214 -14.92 -1.61 -6.01
CA ALA A 214 -13.54 -1.88 -6.38
C ALA A 214 -13.08 -3.24 -5.84
N ALA A 215 -13.39 -3.54 -4.57
CA ALA A 215 -13.06 -4.81 -3.94
C ALA A 215 -13.72 -6.01 -4.65
N TYR A 216 -15.01 -5.90 -4.97
CA TYR A 216 -15.72 -6.95 -5.71
C TYR A 216 -15.18 -7.15 -7.13
N LEU A 217 -14.79 -6.06 -7.82
CA LEU A 217 -14.21 -6.19 -9.15
C LEU A 217 -12.85 -6.91 -9.12
N ILE A 218 -12.00 -6.57 -8.15
CA ILE A 218 -10.73 -7.28 -7.96
C ILE A 218 -10.98 -8.76 -7.62
N GLN A 219 -11.90 -9.03 -6.70
CA GLN A 219 -12.25 -10.41 -6.35
C GLN A 219 -12.75 -11.21 -7.58
N ALA A 220 -13.63 -10.63 -8.39
CA ALA A 220 -14.12 -11.27 -9.62
C ALA A 220 -12.99 -11.57 -10.63
N HIS A 221 -11.98 -10.69 -10.72
CA HIS A 221 -10.79 -10.96 -11.55
C HIS A 221 -9.98 -12.13 -11.02
N LEU A 222 -9.75 -12.22 -9.71
CA LEU A 222 -9.05 -13.35 -9.11
C LEU A 222 -9.81 -14.66 -9.34
N GLU A 223 -11.13 -14.65 -9.13
CA GLU A 223 -11.97 -15.81 -9.36
C GLU A 223 -11.97 -16.26 -10.83
N ALA A 224 -11.98 -15.31 -11.77
CA ALA A 224 -11.84 -15.57 -13.20
C ALA A 224 -10.45 -16.14 -13.58
N GLU A 225 -9.39 -15.81 -12.83
CA GLU A 225 -8.05 -16.38 -12.96
C GLU A 225 -7.88 -17.72 -12.21
N GLY A 226 -8.96 -18.27 -11.62
CA GLY A 226 -8.98 -19.59 -10.98
C GLY A 226 -8.72 -19.59 -9.47
N VAL A 227 -8.64 -18.42 -8.84
CA VAL A 227 -8.53 -18.35 -7.37
C VAL A 227 -9.87 -18.70 -6.72
N THR A 228 -9.86 -19.65 -5.80
CA THR A 228 -11.04 -19.94 -4.97
C THR A 228 -11.11 -18.98 -3.80
N VAL A 229 -12.19 -18.20 -3.67
CA VAL A 229 -12.38 -17.25 -2.57
C VAL A 229 -13.42 -17.78 -1.58
N LEU A 230 -13.01 -18.04 -0.35
CA LEU A 230 -13.87 -18.45 0.76
C LEU A 230 -14.10 -17.24 1.67
N THR A 231 -15.19 -16.51 1.43
CA THR A 231 -15.62 -15.38 2.27
C THR A 231 -16.43 -15.88 3.47
N GLN A 232 -16.56 -15.02 4.50
CA GLN A 232 -17.30 -15.35 5.74
C GLN A 232 -16.88 -16.69 6.33
N THR A 233 -15.62 -17.07 6.14
CA THR A 233 -15.08 -18.37 6.51
C THR A 233 -13.89 -18.18 7.44
N GLU A 234 -13.90 -18.91 8.54
CA GLU A 234 -12.83 -18.93 9.53
C GLU A 234 -12.04 -20.22 9.42
N VAL A 235 -10.71 -20.11 9.50
CA VAL A 235 -9.85 -21.28 9.69
C VAL A 235 -9.91 -21.68 11.17
N ILE A 236 -10.33 -22.90 11.43
CA ILE A 236 -10.56 -23.42 12.79
C ILE A 236 -9.28 -24.08 13.30
N GLN A 237 -8.70 -24.98 12.49
CA GLN A 237 -7.49 -25.71 12.84
C GLN A 237 -6.67 -26.06 11.60
N THR A 238 -5.40 -26.38 11.84
CA THR A 238 -4.51 -26.95 10.83
C THR A 238 -3.75 -28.14 11.40
N GLN A 239 -3.40 -29.08 10.56
CA GLN A 239 -2.65 -30.27 10.97
C GLN A 239 -1.85 -30.86 9.80
N VAL A 240 -0.88 -31.69 10.10
CA VAL A 240 -0.17 -32.49 9.10
C VAL A 240 -0.68 -33.93 9.17
N ILE A 241 -1.19 -34.44 8.05
CA ILE A 241 -1.67 -35.82 7.90
C ILE A 241 -0.88 -36.44 6.76
N GLN A 242 -0.18 -37.53 7.04
CA GLN A 242 0.65 -38.25 6.04
C GLN A 242 1.62 -37.34 5.26
N GLY A 243 2.18 -36.34 5.94
CA GLY A 243 3.13 -35.39 5.34
C GLY A 243 2.49 -34.22 4.56
N GLN A 244 1.17 -34.20 4.42
CA GLN A 244 0.43 -33.10 3.76
C GLN A 244 -0.20 -32.17 4.79
N LYS A 245 -0.21 -30.86 4.47
CA LYS A 245 -0.85 -29.85 5.32
C LYS A 245 -2.36 -29.85 5.07
N TRP A 246 -3.13 -29.87 6.13
CA TRP A 246 -4.60 -29.83 6.11
C TRP A 246 -5.10 -28.62 6.86
N ILE A 247 -6.15 -27.99 6.32
CA ILE A 247 -6.82 -26.82 6.87
C ILE A 247 -8.29 -27.09 7.01
N GLN A 248 -8.83 -26.92 8.21
CA GLN A 248 -10.28 -26.87 8.44
C GLN A 248 -10.75 -25.42 8.31
N ALA A 249 -11.42 -25.08 7.19
CA ALA A 249 -11.98 -23.78 6.90
C ALA A 249 -13.52 -23.84 6.95
N GLY A 250 -14.12 -23.41 8.05
CA GLY A 250 -15.52 -23.61 8.32
C GLY A 250 -15.89 -25.10 8.26
N ASN A 251 -16.78 -25.47 7.34
CA ASN A 251 -17.19 -26.88 7.10
C ASN A 251 -16.38 -27.60 6.01
N LYS A 252 -15.34 -26.96 5.46
CA LYS A 252 -14.48 -27.53 4.41
C LYS A 252 -13.14 -27.98 4.97
N ALA A 253 -12.67 -29.13 4.54
CA ALA A 253 -11.30 -29.59 4.75
C ALA A 253 -10.51 -29.42 3.44
N LEU A 254 -9.39 -28.73 3.51
CA LEU A 254 -8.52 -28.42 2.37
C LEU A 254 -7.16 -29.07 2.58
N GLU A 255 -6.71 -29.84 1.61
CA GLU A 255 -5.34 -30.37 1.53
C GLU A 255 -4.50 -29.41 0.70
N VAL A 256 -3.37 -28.97 1.22
CA VAL A 256 -2.49 -27.99 0.58
C VAL A 256 -1.01 -28.32 0.78
N ASP A 257 -0.17 -27.87 -0.15
CA ASP A 257 1.28 -27.99 -0.03
C ASP A 257 1.83 -26.92 0.89
N GLU A 258 1.23 -25.69 0.86
CA GLU A 258 1.73 -24.57 1.66
C GLU A 258 0.59 -23.67 2.18
N ILE A 259 0.85 -23.05 3.33
CA ILE A 259 -0.05 -22.09 3.97
C ILE A 259 0.68 -20.75 4.02
N LEU A 260 0.05 -19.70 3.48
CA LEU A 260 0.52 -18.31 3.59
C LEU A 260 -0.40 -17.52 4.52
N VAL A 261 0.16 -16.93 5.57
CA VAL A 261 -0.59 -16.07 6.49
C VAL A 261 -0.42 -14.60 6.07
N ALA A 262 -1.53 -13.97 5.65
CA ALA A 262 -1.66 -12.57 5.27
C ALA A 262 -2.86 -11.92 5.99
N ALA A 263 -2.95 -12.14 7.32
CA ALA A 263 -4.07 -11.74 8.17
C ALA A 263 -3.86 -10.37 8.86
N GLY A 264 -3.08 -9.50 8.24
CA GLY A 264 -2.74 -8.18 8.74
C GLY A 264 -1.35 -8.09 9.37
N ARG A 265 -1.09 -6.93 9.95
CA ARG A 265 0.19 -6.62 10.57
C ARG A 265 -0.01 -6.12 12.01
N GLN A 266 0.99 -6.35 12.85
CA GLN A 266 1.01 -5.93 14.25
C GLN A 266 2.24 -5.07 14.50
N PRO A 267 2.08 -3.86 15.09
CA PRO A 267 3.21 -2.99 15.44
C PRO A 267 4.21 -3.65 16.37
N GLN A 268 5.48 -3.31 16.20
CA GLN A 268 6.59 -3.81 17.04
C GLN A 268 7.05 -2.70 17.97
N PHE A 269 6.59 -2.67 19.21
CA PHE A 269 7.07 -1.71 20.21
C PHE A 269 7.04 -2.25 21.66
N TYR A 270 6.63 -3.50 21.85
CA TYR A 270 6.44 -4.05 23.21
C TYR A 270 7.75 -4.20 24.00
N ASP A 271 8.86 -4.44 23.30
CA ASP A 271 10.17 -4.69 23.93
C ASP A 271 10.90 -3.39 24.32
N LEU A 272 10.28 -2.22 24.11
CA LEU A 272 10.91 -0.91 24.35
C LEU A 272 10.68 -0.34 25.75
N ASN A 273 9.92 -0.99 26.63
CA ASN A 273 9.57 -0.45 27.94
C ASN A 273 8.87 0.93 27.91
N LEU A 274 8.05 1.18 26.90
CA LEU A 274 7.42 2.49 26.65
C LEU A 274 6.61 3.03 27.81
N SER A 275 5.98 2.17 28.61
CA SER A 275 5.20 2.55 29.78
C SER A 275 6.05 3.24 30.85
N THR A 276 7.31 2.85 31.03
CA THR A 276 8.22 3.43 32.04
C THR A 276 8.57 4.88 31.77
N VAL A 277 8.43 5.30 30.50
CA VAL A 277 8.71 6.66 30.02
C VAL A 277 7.44 7.44 29.68
N GLY A 278 6.27 6.98 30.15
CA GLY A 278 5.01 7.69 30.04
C GLY A 278 4.36 7.69 28.65
N VAL A 279 4.76 6.78 27.78
CA VAL A 279 4.13 6.62 26.45
C VAL A 279 2.89 5.76 26.57
N LYS A 280 1.75 6.29 26.13
CA LYS A 280 0.49 5.56 26.02
C LYS A 280 0.35 4.89 24.66
N PHE A 281 -0.10 3.66 24.66
CA PHE A 281 -0.34 2.87 23.44
C PHE A 281 -1.48 1.86 23.69
N ASN A 282 -2.01 1.33 22.60
CA ASN A 282 -2.87 0.15 22.63
C ASN A 282 -2.21 -0.99 21.79
N PRO A 283 -2.77 -2.20 21.78
CA PRO A 283 -2.15 -3.31 21.06
C PRO A 283 -1.89 -3.09 19.56
N ASN A 284 -2.59 -2.13 18.95
CA ASN A 284 -2.55 -1.93 17.49
C ASN A 284 -1.81 -0.66 17.04
N TYR A 285 -1.59 0.34 17.94
CA TYR A 285 -0.93 1.60 17.60
C TYR A 285 -0.46 2.38 18.82
N LEU A 286 0.44 3.33 18.59
CA LEU A 286 0.83 4.35 19.57
C LEU A 286 -0.18 5.50 19.56
N SER A 287 -0.45 6.07 20.74
CA SER A 287 -1.24 7.29 20.85
C SER A 287 -0.42 8.50 20.40
N LEU A 288 -0.59 8.90 19.14
CA LEU A 288 0.13 10.02 18.50
C LEU A 288 -0.79 11.23 18.31
N ASN A 289 -0.23 12.42 18.46
CA ASN A 289 -0.91 13.66 18.09
C ASN A 289 -0.67 13.98 16.59
N GLN A 290 -1.19 15.11 16.09
CA GLN A 290 -1.02 15.51 14.70
C GLN A 290 0.42 15.85 14.31
N GLN A 291 1.30 16.11 15.27
CA GLN A 291 2.73 16.30 15.06
C GLN A 291 3.52 15.00 15.13
N LEU A 292 2.85 13.86 15.29
CA LEU A 292 3.44 12.52 15.47
C LEU A 292 4.20 12.35 16.79
N GLN A 293 3.93 13.20 17.79
CA GLN A 293 4.43 13.02 19.15
C GLN A 293 3.57 12.00 19.89
N THR A 294 4.20 11.19 20.70
CA THR A 294 3.53 10.36 21.71
C THR A 294 3.05 11.22 22.89
N THR A 295 2.53 10.59 23.93
CA THR A 295 2.22 11.25 25.22
C THR A 295 3.49 11.74 25.94
N ASN A 296 4.67 11.22 25.61
CA ASN A 296 5.95 11.81 25.97
C ASN A 296 6.43 12.72 24.84
N PRO A 297 6.57 14.08 25.07
CA PRO A 297 6.88 15.02 24.00
C PRO A 297 8.29 14.86 23.41
N ARG A 298 9.15 14.07 24.03
CA ARG A 298 10.49 13.75 23.51
C ARG A 298 10.51 12.51 22.61
N ILE A 299 9.39 11.77 22.50
CA ILE A 299 9.28 10.53 21.73
C ILE A 299 8.25 10.70 20.63
N TYR A 300 8.67 10.49 19.40
CA TYR A 300 7.86 10.53 18.18
C TYR A 300 7.68 9.12 17.61
N GLY A 301 6.66 8.90 16.79
CA GLY A 301 6.44 7.63 16.11
C GLY A 301 5.97 7.85 14.67
N CYS A 302 6.26 6.90 13.78
CA CYS A 302 5.83 6.94 12.38
C CYS A 302 5.58 5.55 11.82
N GLY A 303 4.93 5.50 10.66
CA GLY A 303 4.62 4.28 9.93
C GLY A 303 3.57 3.42 10.62
N ASP A 304 3.74 2.13 10.58
CA ASP A 304 2.76 1.16 11.11
C ASP A 304 2.45 1.37 12.59
N LEU A 305 3.34 2.03 13.33
CA LEU A 305 3.14 2.38 14.73
C LEU A 305 2.03 3.42 14.91
N ALA A 306 1.76 4.25 13.90
CA ALA A 306 0.68 5.24 13.92
C ALA A 306 -0.72 4.63 13.73
N GLY A 307 -0.81 3.34 13.35
CA GLY A 307 -2.08 2.60 13.22
C GLY A 307 -2.89 2.93 11.96
N GLY A 308 -2.30 3.59 10.97
CA GLY A 308 -2.92 3.92 9.70
C GLY A 308 -2.85 2.79 8.66
N TYR A 309 -2.57 3.14 7.42
CA TYR A 309 -2.32 2.20 6.34
C TYR A 309 -0.85 1.80 6.33
N PRO A 310 -0.50 0.50 6.30
CA PRO A 310 0.88 0.02 6.38
C PRO A 310 1.58 0.09 5.01
N PHE A 311 1.70 1.30 4.45
CA PHE A 311 2.42 1.57 3.20
C PHE A 311 3.70 2.35 3.47
N GLU A 312 4.78 1.95 2.80
CA GLU A 312 6.11 2.52 2.97
C GLU A 312 6.15 4.04 2.70
N HIS A 313 5.53 4.50 1.63
CA HIS A 313 5.49 5.93 1.29
C HIS A 313 4.72 6.78 2.32
N ILE A 314 3.73 6.20 3.02
CA ILE A 314 3.04 6.87 4.13
C ILE A 314 3.97 6.96 5.33
N ALA A 315 4.66 5.87 5.66
CA ALA A 315 5.65 5.86 6.74
C ALA A 315 6.80 6.86 6.48
N ALA A 316 7.29 6.95 5.23
CA ALA A 316 8.31 7.92 4.82
C ALA A 316 7.80 9.38 4.95
N TYR A 317 6.56 9.65 4.53
CA TYR A 317 5.94 10.97 4.72
C TYR A 317 5.81 11.34 6.19
N GLU A 318 5.35 10.42 7.03
CA GLU A 318 5.25 10.65 8.48
C GLU A 318 6.62 10.86 9.12
N ALA A 319 7.63 10.06 8.75
CA ALA A 319 8.99 10.24 9.23
C ALA A 319 9.54 11.63 8.90
N GLN A 320 9.29 12.16 7.69
CA GLN A 320 9.68 13.53 7.31
C GLN A 320 8.99 14.58 8.19
N ILE A 321 7.72 14.43 8.51
CA ILE A 321 6.99 15.37 9.39
C ILE A 321 7.55 15.29 10.80
N ALA A 322 7.74 14.07 11.33
CA ALA A 322 8.34 13.87 12.66
C ALA A 322 9.75 14.51 12.74
N LEU A 323 10.60 14.30 11.75
CA LEU A 323 11.94 14.87 11.70
C LEU A 323 11.93 16.40 11.62
N LYS A 324 11.04 17.01 10.84
CA LYS A 324 10.87 18.47 10.84
C LYS A 324 10.50 19.01 12.21
N ASN A 325 9.65 18.27 12.95
CA ASN A 325 9.27 18.65 14.31
C ASN A 325 10.41 18.44 15.30
N ILE A 326 11.23 17.42 15.11
CA ILE A 326 12.40 17.10 15.94
C ILE A 326 13.55 18.09 15.69
N MET A 327 13.89 18.29 14.43
CA MET A 327 15.14 19.01 14.04
C MET A 327 14.95 20.52 13.91
N LEU A 328 13.70 20.99 13.68
CA LEU A 328 13.39 22.40 13.55
C LEU A 328 12.49 22.86 14.70
N LEU A 329 11.18 22.95 14.45
CA LEU A 329 10.17 23.41 15.42
C LEU A 329 8.95 22.49 15.39
N PRO A 330 8.33 22.14 16.52
CA PRO A 330 7.22 21.21 16.61
C PRO A 330 5.88 21.83 16.17
N ARG A 331 5.79 22.27 14.91
CA ARG A 331 4.61 22.93 14.32
C ARG A 331 4.03 22.22 13.08
N PHE A 332 4.76 21.27 12.51
CA PHE A 332 4.34 20.57 11.31
C PHE A 332 3.35 19.47 11.65
N LYS A 333 2.21 19.44 10.97
CA LYS A 333 1.13 18.49 11.19
C LYS A 333 1.01 17.55 10.00
N VAL A 334 0.69 16.28 10.28
CA VAL A 334 0.34 15.34 9.22
C VAL A 334 -0.97 15.74 8.58
N ASN A 335 -1.03 15.59 7.26
CA ASN A 335 -2.25 15.74 6.49
C ASN A 335 -2.41 14.51 5.60
N TYR A 336 -3.29 13.61 5.99
CA TYR A 336 -3.57 12.39 5.25
C TYR A 336 -4.50 12.60 4.05
N GLN A 337 -5.09 13.79 3.89
CA GLN A 337 -5.84 14.12 2.68
C GLN A 337 -4.89 14.19 1.48
N GLY A 338 -5.24 13.51 0.41
CA GLY A 338 -4.43 13.48 -0.80
C GLY A 338 -3.16 12.62 -0.71
N ILE A 339 -3.09 11.67 0.22
CA ILE A 339 -2.10 10.59 0.17
C ILE A 339 -2.70 9.44 -0.65
N PRO A 340 -2.12 9.10 -1.80
CA PRO A 340 -2.60 7.97 -2.60
C PRO A 340 -2.01 6.66 -2.10
N TRP A 341 -2.68 5.56 -2.42
CA TRP A 341 -2.11 4.22 -2.32
C TRP A 341 -2.64 3.34 -3.44
N ALA A 342 -1.98 2.23 -3.68
CA ALA A 342 -2.39 1.26 -4.67
C ALA A 342 -2.25 -0.17 -4.17
N ILE A 343 -3.07 -1.05 -4.72
CA ILE A 343 -2.99 -2.50 -4.61
C ILE A 343 -2.58 -2.98 -6.00
N LEU A 344 -1.45 -3.71 -6.05
CA LEU A 344 -0.76 -4.04 -7.30
C LEU A 344 -1.26 -5.35 -7.92
N THR A 345 -2.56 -5.58 -7.84
CA THR A 345 -3.24 -6.64 -8.61
C THR A 345 -3.31 -6.29 -10.10
N GLN A 346 -3.83 -7.17 -10.91
CA GLN A 346 -4.08 -6.97 -12.34
C GLN A 346 -5.56 -7.27 -12.64
N PRO A 347 -6.38 -6.21 -12.80
CA PRO A 347 -6.06 -4.77 -12.78
C PRO A 347 -5.66 -4.26 -11.40
N GLN A 348 -4.88 -3.16 -11.36
CA GLN A 348 -4.52 -2.47 -10.13
C GLN A 348 -5.71 -1.70 -9.55
N LEU A 349 -5.73 -1.53 -8.23
CA LEU A 349 -6.62 -0.59 -7.55
C LEU A 349 -5.80 0.59 -7.02
N GLY A 350 -6.00 1.78 -7.60
CA GLY A 350 -5.47 3.03 -7.09
C GLY A 350 -6.55 3.79 -6.32
N ARG A 351 -6.19 4.35 -5.16
CA ARG A 351 -7.12 5.10 -4.32
C ARG A 351 -6.49 6.33 -3.69
N VAL A 352 -7.32 7.37 -3.49
CA VAL A 352 -6.95 8.57 -2.71
C VAL A 352 -8.19 9.18 -2.05
N GLY A 353 -8.02 9.71 -0.84
CA GLY A 353 -9.08 10.41 -0.11
C GLY A 353 -10.18 9.49 0.41
N LEU A 354 -11.41 9.99 0.45
CA LEU A 354 -12.55 9.31 1.05
C LEU A 354 -13.15 8.26 0.11
N THR A 355 -13.62 7.13 0.68
CA THR A 355 -14.53 6.22 -0.03
C THR A 355 -15.89 6.88 -0.17
N GLU A 356 -16.74 6.33 -1.05
CA GLU A 356 -18.14 6.74 -1.17
C GLU A 356 -18.86 6.69 0.18
N GLN A 357 -18.71 5.60 0.91
CA GLN A 357 -19.34 5.42 2.23
C GLN A 357 -18.86 6.46 3.24
N GLN A 358 -17.54 6.72 3.30
CA GLN A 358 -16.98 7.76 4.18
C GLN A 358 -17.47 9.15 3.78
N ALA A 359 -17.47 9.47 2.48
CA ALA A 359 -17.94 10.77 1.99
C ALA A 359 -19.43 10.99 2.29
N LYS A 360 -20.27 9.97 2.11
CA LYS A 360 -21.70 10.01 2.50
C LYS A 360 -21.87 10.26 4.00
N ARG A 361 -21.05 9.59 4.83
CA ARG A 361 -21.10 9.75 6.29
C ARG A 361 -20.74 11.17 6.74
N TYR A 362 -19.74 11.82 6.10
CA TYR A 362 -19.28 13.15 6.50
C TYR A 362 -20.08 14.29 5.89
N TYR A 363 -20.56 14.13 4.63
CA TYR A 363 -21.15 15.21 3.85
C TYR A 363 -22.62 14.98 3.49
N GLY A 364 -23.18 13.79 3.78
CA GLY A 364 -24.57 13.45 3.42
C GLY A 364 -24.83 13.60 1.93
N ASP A 365 -25.94 14.24 1.59
CA ASP A 365 -26.37 14.48 0.20
C ASP A 365 -25.58 15.58 -0.54
N LYS A 366 -24.60 16.22 0.15
CA LYS A 366 -23.77 17.28 -0.47
C LYS A 366 -22.66 16.74 -1.37
N ILE A 367 -22.62 15.44 -1.61
CA ILE A 367 -21.67 14.81 -2.52
C ILE A 367 -22.29 14.48 -3.87
N SER A 368 -21.45 14.32 -4.86
CA SER A 368 -21.77 13.74 -6.16
C SER A 368 -20.70 12.71 -6.52
N ILE A 369 -21.14 11.62 -7.14
CA ILE A 369 -20.28 10.51 -7.52
C ILE A 369 -20.35 10.39 -9.04
N HIS A 370 -19.19 10.39 -9.67
CA HIS A 370 -19.04 10.28 -11.11
C HIS A 370 -18.18 9.07 -11.42
N LYS A 371 -18.76 8.13 -12.16
CA LYS A 371 -18.12 6.87 -12.51
C LYS A 371 -18.08 6.72 -14.02
N GLN A 372 -16.94 6.32 -14.55
CA GLN A 372 -16.72 6.01 -15.96
C GLN A 372 -16.08 4.64 -16.11
N SER A 373 -16.57 3.84 -17.05
CA SER A 373 -15.97 2.57 -17.41
C SER A 373 -14.83 2.77 -18.41
N PHE A 374 -13.80 1.91 -18.35
CA PHE A 374 -12.74 1.86 -19.35
C PHE A 374 -13.16 1.23 -20.67
N THR A 375 -14.34 0.61 -20.74
CA THR A 375 -14.86 -0.08 -21.95
C THR A 375 -14.80 0.77 -23.22
N HIS A 376 -15.04 2.09 -23.11
CA HIS A 376 -15.05 3.00 -24.25
C HIS A 376 -13.80 3.86 -24.36
N LEU A 377 -12.70 3.45 -23.73
CA LEU A 377 -11.42 4.12 -23.84
C LEU A 377 -10.54 3.42 -24.87
N SER A 378 -10.14 4.15 -25.93
CA SER A 378 -9.35 3.58 -27.02
C SER A 378 -8.11 2.85 -26.54
N LYS A 379 -7.38 3.42 -25.59
CA LYS A 379 -6.18 2.76 -25.01
C LYS A 379 -6.52 1.44 -24.31
N ALA A 380 -7.60 1.37 -23.55
CA ALA A 380 -8.02 0.15 -22.87
C ALA A 380 -8.43 -0.94 -23.88
N GLN A 381 -9.13 -0.55 -24.95
CA GLN A 381 -9.47 -1.46 -26.04
C GLN A 381 -8.24 -2.01 -26.74
N LEU A 382 -7.25 -1.14 -27.03
CA LEU A 382 -5.99 -1.55 -27.66
C LEU A 382 -5.16 -2.50 -26.77
N LEU A 383 -5.26 -2.38 -25.45
CA LEU A 383 -4.60 -3.28 -24.51
C LEU A 383 -5.40 -4.57 -24.25
N GLY A 384 -6.67 -4.65 -24.67
CA GLY A 384 -7.57 -5.73 -24.27
C GLY A 384 -8.00 -5.67 -22.79
N GLU A 385 -7.73 -4.56 -22.11
CA GLU A 385 -7.92 -4.36 -20.67
C GLU A 385 -9.10 -3.39 -20.42
N ILE A 386 -10.28 -3.81 -20.85
CA ILE A 386 -11.51 -2.99 -20.77
C ILE A 386 -12.23 -3.09 -19.43
N SER A 387 -11.90 -4.11 -18.63
CA SER A 387 -12.49 -4.32 -17.30
C SER A 387 -11.92 -3.32 -16.33
N GLY A 388 -12.78 -2.45 -15.81
CA GLY A 388 -12.34 -1.46 -14.85
C GLY A 388 -13.25 -0.24 -14.82
N PHE A 389 -13.00 0.61 -13.86
CA PHE A 389 -13.72 1.87 -13.73
C PHE A 389 -12.85 2.94 -13.07
N TYR A 390 -13.24 4.17 -13.30
CA TYR A 390 -12.76 5.34 -12.58
C TYR A 390 -13.93 6.00 -11.86
N GLN A 391 -13.89 6.04 -10.55
CA GLN A 391 -14.87 6.71 -9.70
C GLN A 391 -14.24 7.94 -9.06
N LEU A 392 -14.92 9.08 -9.18
CA LEU A 392 -14.55 10.33 -8.57
C LEU A 392 -15.65 10.79 -7.63
N ILE A 393 -15.29 11.16 -6.42
CA ILE A 393 -16.21 11.63 -5.38
C ILE A 393 -15.94 13.10 -5.16
N CYS A 394 -16.96 13.93 -5.38
CA CYS A 394 -16.87 15.38 -5.25
C CYS A 394 -17.91 15.91 -4.28
N HIS A 395 -17.60 16.99 -3.59
CA HIS A 395 -18.61 17.86 -2.99
C HIS A 395 -19.33 18.64 -4.09
N ARG A 396 -20.57 19.04 -3.87
CA ARG A 396 -21.39 19.79 -4.85
C ARG A 396 -20.73 21.07 -5.40
N ASN A 397 -19.82 21.70 -4.65
CA ASN A 397 -19.07 22.89 -5.10
C ASN A 397 -17.84 22.56 -5.97
N GLY A 398 -17.68 21.32 -6.40
CA GLY A 398 -16.57 20.86 -7.23
C GLY A 398 -15.30 20.46 -6.47
N LYS A 399 -15.26 20.57 -5.12
CA LYS A 399 -14.12 20.09 -4.35
C LYS A 399 -14.02 18.57 -4.46
N ILE A 400 -12.83 18.07 -4.81
CA ILE A 400 -12.55 16.64 -4.90
C ILE A 400 -12.36 16.09 -3.49
N LEU A 401 -13.08 15.02 -3.13
CA LEU A 401 -13.05 14.38 -1.83
C LEU A 401 -12.32 13.05 -1.84
N GLY A 402 -12.36 12.35 -2.97
CA GLY A 402 -11.70 11.05 -3.12
C GLY A 402 -11.87 10.49 -4.53
N ALA A 403 -11.08 9.47 -4.83
CA ALA A 403 -11.16 8.70 -6.07
C ALA A 403 -10.76 7.25 -5.85
N ALA A 404 -11.36 6.37 -6.65
CA ALA A 404 -10.96 4.98 -6.81
C ALA A 404 -10.84 4.66 -8.30
N ILE A 405 -9.73 4.04 -8.70
CA ILE A 405 -9.45 3.66 -10.08
C ILE A 405 -9.12 2.18 -10.09
N VAL A 406 -9.85 1.39 -10.86
CA VAL A 406 -9.48 0.01 -11.15
C VAL A 406 -9.08 -0.06 -12.62
N SER A 407 -7.79 -0.20 -12.90
CA SER A 407 -7.23 -0.26 -14.26
C SER A 407 -5.80 -0.80 -14.25
N PRO A 408 -5.21 -1.15 -15.42
CA PRO A 408 -3.84 -1.70 -15.48
C PRO A 408 -2.76 -0.81 -14.87
N GLN A 409 -2.92 0.49 -14.89
CA GLN A 409 -1.95 1.48 -14.39
C GLN A 409 -2.59 2.45 -13.40
N ALA A 410 -3.45 1.95 -12.53
CA ALA A 410 -4.15 2.79 -11.56
C ALA A 410 -3.20 3.48 -10.58
N SER A 411 -2.09 2.85 -10.22
CA SER A 411 -1.04 3.41 -9.37
C SER A 411 -0.42 4.68 -9.95
N GLU A 412 -0.20 4.72 -11.27
CA GLU A 412 0.35 5.89 -11.95
C GLU A 412 -0.71 6.99 -12.14
N MET A 413 -1.96 6.60 -12.37
CA MET A 413 -3.05 7.54 -12.64
C MET A 413 -3.50 8.29 -11.37
N ILE A 414 -3.51 7.64 -10.22
CA ILE A 414 -4.09 8.21 -8.99
C ILE A 414 -3.36 9.45 -8.48
N GLY A 415 -2.08 9.61 -8.84
CA GLY A 415 -1.22 10.69 -8.38
C GLY A 415 -1.73 12.10 -8.74
N ILE A 416 -2.34 12.28 -9.92
CA ILE A 416 -2.90 13.58 -10.32
C ILE A 416 -4.07 14.01 -9.42
N ILE A 417 -4.90 13.06 -9.01
CA ILE A 417 -6.01 13.34 -8.10
C ILE A 417 -5.50 13.59 -6.67
N ALA A 418 -4.48 12.87 -6.26
CA ALA A 418 -3.80 13.12 -4.99
C ALA A 418 -3.27 14.56 -4.91
N LEU A 419 -2.60 15.03 -5.96
CA LEU A 419 -2.14 16.41 -6.08
C LEU A 419 -3.31 17.40 -6.03
N ALA A 420 -4.38 17.13 -6.79
CA ALA A 420 -5.55 18.00 -6.84
C ALA A 420 -6.21 18.13 -5.44
N ILE A 421 -6.40 17.03 -4.72
CA ILE A 421 -6.93 17.05 -3.35
C ILE A 421 -6.00 17.84 -2.42
N ARG A 422 -4.69 17.60 -2.49
CA ARG A 422 -3.70 18.24 -1.61
C ARG A 422 -3.61 19.75 -1.82
N GLN A 423 -3.78 20.20 -3.06
CA GLN A 423 -3.79 21.62 -3.43
C GLN A 423 -5.18 22.27 -3.34
N GLY A 424 -6.21 21.51 -2.96
CA GLY A 424 -7.58 22.00 -2.89
C GLY A 424 -8.18 22.39 -4.23
N LEU A 425 -7.66 21.83 -5.32
CA LEU A 425 -8.15 22.09 -6.67
C LEU A 425 -9.57 21.54 -6.84
N LYS A 426 -10.36 22.21 -7.67
CA LYS A 426 -11.67 21.74 -8.05
C LYS A 426 -11.60 20.87 -9.31
N ILE A 427 -12.63 20.06 -9.49
CA ILE A 427 -12.75 19.16 -10.64
C ILE A 427 -12.74 19.91 -11.98
N ASP A 428 -13.22 21.16 -12.01
CA ASP A 428 -13.18 22.02 -13.20
C ASP A 428 -11.76 22.23 -13.72
N THR A 429 -10.77 22.30 -12.81
CA THR A 429 -9.35 22.43 -13.20
C THR A 429 -8.90 21.20 -13.99
N ILE A 430 -9.35 20.01 -13.58
CA ILE A 430 -9.04 18.75 -14.31
C ILE A 430 -9.80 18.72 -15.66
N ALA A 431 -11.04 19.21 -15.70
CA ALA A 431 -11.82 19.24 -16.92
C ALA A 431 -11.24 20.19 -17.99
N GLN A 432 -10.47 21.19 -17.58
CA GLN A 432 -9.79 22.13 -18.48
C GLN A 432 -8.39 21.67 -18.91
N LEU A 433 -7.84 20.63 -18.29
CA LEU A 433 -6.50 20.13 -18.60
C LEU A 433 -6.55 19.24 -19.86
N PRO A 434 -5.91 19.64 -20.98
CA PRO A 434 -5.79 18.76 -22.13
C PRO A 434 -5.07 17.46 -21.77
N GLN A 435 -5.60 16.34 -22.23
CA GLN A 435 -5.00 15.03 -22.02
C GLN A 435 -4.42 14.49 -23.32
N ILE A 436 -3.35 13.70 -23.20
CA ILE A 436 -2.74 13.03 -24.35
C ILE A 436 -3.70 11.95 -24.86
N SER A 437 -4.03 11.99 -26.15
CA SER A 437 -4.91 11.02 -26.78
C SER A 437 -4.34 9.60 -26.75
N SER A 438 -5.23 8.61 -26.69
CA SER A 438 -4.87 7.18 -26.63
C SER A 438 -4.01 6.82 -25.41
N THR A 439 -4.23 7.46 -24.28
CA THR A 439 -3.66 7.11 -22.98
C THR A 439 -4.75 6.75 -21.98
N LEU A 440 -4.39 6.03 -20.91
CA LEU A 440 -5.34 5.77 -19.80
C LEU A 440 -5.71 7.06 -19.06
N SER A 441 -4.82 8.05 -19.06
CA SER A 441 -5.03 9.36 -18.40
C SER A 441 -6.17 10.17 -18.99
N GLU A 442 -6.64 9.89 -20.24
CA GLU A 442 -7.86 10.51 -20.78
C GLU A 442 -9.08 10.34 -19.87
N MET A 443 -9.08 9.30 -19.03
CA MET A 443 -10.17 9.07 -18.09
C MET A 443 -10.33 10.20 -17.07
N HIS A 444 -9.27 10.91 -16.70
CA HIS A 444 -9.38 12.09 -15.83
C HIS A 444 -10.30 13.15 -16.46
N LEU A 445 -10.09 13.42 -17.74
CA LEU A 445 -10.91 14.38 -18.48
C LEU A 445 -12.34 13.87 -18.66
N LYS A 446 -12.54 12.58 -19.01
CA LYS A 446 -13.87 11.99 -19.20
C LYS A 446 -14.72 12.07 -17.94
N VAL A 447 -14.14 11.70 -16.78
CA VAL A 447 -14.83 11.76 -15.48
C VAL A 447 -15.12 13.20 -15.07
N ALA A 448 -14.19 14.14 -15.29
CA ALA A 448 -14.37 15.54 -14.98
C ALA A 448 -15.46 16.19 -15.87
N LYS A 449 -15.50 15.86 -17.16
CA LYS A 449 -16.56 16.32 -18.07
C LYS A 449 -17.93 15.74 -17.71
N ALA A 450 -17.99 14.47 -17.26
CA ALA A 450 -19.25 13.88 -16.79
C ALA A 450 -19.82 14.65 -15.59
N TRP A 451 -18.95 15.12 -14.69
CA TRP A 451 -19.37 16.00 -13.60
C TRP A 451 -19.93 17.34 -14.15
N GLN A 452 -19.22 18.02 -15.06
CA GLN A 452 -19.66 19.28 -15.65
C GLN A 452 -21.02 19.15 -16.32
N HIS A 453 -21.24 18.08 -17.09
CA HIS A 453 -22.52 17.82 -17.74
C HIS A 453 -23.66 17.63 -16.72
N SER A 454 -23.44 16.94 -15.64
CA SER A 454 -24.46 16.73 -14.60
C SER A 454 -24.86 18.02 -13.88
N TYR A 455 -23.97 19.02 -13.87
CA TYR A 455 -24.21 20.33 -13.26
C TYR A 455 -24.77 21.34 -14.25
N SER A 456 -24.29 21.34 -15.51
CA SER A 456 -24.79 22.26 -16.53
C SER A 456 -26.28 22.01 -16.88
N GLN A 457 -26.73 20.75 -16.80
CA GLN A 457 -28.16 20.42 -16.96
C GLN A 457 -29.07 20.96 -15.86
N LYS A 458 -28.49 21.30 -14.67
CA LYS A 458 -29.23 21.92 -13.56
C LYS A 458 -29.28 23.45 -13.64
N ASP A 459 -28.42 24.08 -14.42
CA ASP A 459 -28.31 25.51 -14.62
C ASP A 459 -29.04 25.91 -15.93
N SER A 460 -30.40 25.80 -15.96
CA SER A 460 -31.21 26.16 -17.13
C SER A 460 -30.93 27.58 -17.64
N TRP A 461 -30.62 28.53 -16.73
CA TRP A 461 -30.31 29.91 -17.08
C TRP A 461 -29.07 30.08 -17.97
N LYS A 462 -28.07 29.18 -17.87
CA LYS A 462 -26.89 29.21 -18.75
C LYS A 462 -27.24 28.75 -20.16
N SER A 463 -28.10 27.75 -20.31
CA SER A 463 -28.55 27.30 -21.62
C SER A 463 -29.39 28.40 -22.30
N ASP A 464 -30.27 29.05 -21.54
CA ASP A 464 -31.12 30.16 -22.02
C ASP A 464 -30.26 31.37 -22.43
N TRP A 465 -29.18 31.64 -21.66
CA TRP A 465 -28.25 32.72 -21.97
C TRP A 465 -27.42 32.44 -23.22
N ILE A 466 -26.93 31.19 -23.39
CA ILE A 466 -26.22 30.76 -24.60
C ILE A 466 -27.13 30.80 -25.81
N GLU A 467 -28.39 30.39 -25.67
CA GLU A 467 -29.38 30.45 -26.71
C GLU A 467 -29.67 31.90 -27.10
N THR A 468 -29.86 32.79 -26.15
CA THR A 468 -30.01 34.22 -26.34
C THR A 468 -28.81 34.86 -27.05
N LEU A 469 -27.58 34.51 -26.65
CA LEU A 469 -26.34 34.94 -27.29
C LEU A 469 -26.25 34.46 -28.75
N ASN A 470 -26.64 33.19 -29.01
CA ASN A 470 -26.64 32.65 -30.37
C ASN A 470 -27.69 33.28 -31.24
N GLN A 471 -28.85 33.59 -30.69
CA GLN A 471 -29.90 34.38 -31.39
C GLN A 471 -29.37 35.79 -31.69
N TRP A 472 -28.72 36.45 -30.75
CA TRP A 472 -28.10 37.78 -30.94
C TRP A 472 -27.02 37.75 -32.04
N ARG A 473 -26.14 36.76 -32.05
CA ARG A 473 -25.11 36.60 -33.08
C ARG A 473 -25.68 36.36 -34.46
N ARG A 474 -26.81 35.65 -34.56
CA ARG A 474 -27.53 35.45 -35.86
C ARG A 474 -28.22 36.72 -36.37
N PHE A 475 -28.51 37.65 -35.49
CA PHE A 475 -29.10 38.96 -35.88
C PHE A 475 -28.06 39.94 -36.40
N TRP A 476 -26.77 39.73 -36.14
CA TRP A 476 -25.66 40.61 -36.55
C TRP A 476 -24.79 40.00 -37.66
N SER A 477 -25.09 38.84 -38.15
CA SER A 477 -24.51 38.20 -39.34
C SER A 477 -25.47 38.32 -40.54
#